data_7e2573bce2c94b98ddaf49cf190ad8d1
#
_entry.id   7e2573bce2c94b98ddaf49cf190ad8d1
#
_cell.length_a   1.000
_cell.length_b   1.000
_cell.length_c   1.000
_cell.angle_alpha   90.00
_cell.angle_beta   90.00
_cell.angle_gamma   90.00
#
_symmetry.space_group_name_H-M   'P 1'
#
loop_
_entity.id
_entity.type
_entity.pdbx_description
1 polymer ?
#
loop_
_entity_poly.entity_id
_entity_poly.type
_entity_poly.pdbx_seq_one_letter_code
_entity_poly.pdbx_strand_id
1 'polypeptide(L)'
;DATLVVPTGTILHGNGAVLTPGNETLDKAIVLDQAENTAVTGFVINGGCNYGVYVKNSSSFYLADLDISNVSLKGLCVMGENTGFALVNNSIHENQNGAIFLNGEISNGVIEGNRIENNSGARNLTAGLVLCSMPIEDIETAYNPFPDEMLYDILQSPHQLVVRGNTVAQNHSSGIYSESGYLNYYVENTIYKNEKEGMCLDYGSFGNYITG
;
A
#
# COMPACT_ATOMS: atom_id res chain seq x y z
N ASP A 1 18.90 -15.87 5.68
CA ASP A 1 18.04 -15.09 4.80
C ASP A 1 16.63 -15.63 4.92
N ALA A 2 15.78 -14.93 5.65
CA ALA A 2 14.41 -15.34 5.89
C ALA A 2 13.50 -14.12 6.02
N THR A 3 12.25 -14.27 5.62
CA THR A 3 11.18 -13.33 5.87
C THR A 3 11.03 -13.09 7.37
N LEU A 4 10.95 -11.83 7.78
CA LEU A 4 10.68 -11.45 9.16
C LEU A 4 9.16 -11.49 9.40
N VAL A 5 8.69 -12.56 10.04
CA VAL A 5 7.27 -12.68 10.42
C VAL A 5 7.06 -12.05 11.80
N VAL A 6 6.12 -11.11 11.88
CA VAL A 6 5.85 -10.34 13.10
C VAL A 6 4.58 -10.87 13.76
N PRO A 7 4.67 -11.51 14.94
CA PRO A 7 3.51 -12.07 15.62
C PRO A 7 2.59 -11.01 16.25
N THR A 8 1.36 -11.39 16.51
CA THR A 8 0.38 -10.60 17.29
C THR A 8 0.98 -10.06 18.59
N GLY A 9 0.66 -8.82 18.94
CA GLY A 9 1.10 -8.15 20.15
C GLY A 9 2.57 -7.71 20.15
N THR A 10 3.24 -7.78 19.00
CA THR A 10 4.66 -7.44 18.90
C THR A 10 4.88 -5.98 18.52
N ILE A 11 5.78 -5.31 19.21
CA ILE A 11 6.31 -4.00 18.82
C ILE A 11 7.77 -4.20 18.40
N LEU A 12 8.05 -3.93 17.15
CA LEU A 12 9.37 -4.13 16.55
C LEU A 12 9.95 -2.79 16.09
N HIS A 13 11.06 -2.41 16.68
CA HIS A 13 11.78 -1.18 16.34
C HIS A 13 13.09 -1.49 15.61
N GLY A 14 13.21 -1.05 14.38
CA GLY A 14 14.40 -1.22 13.55
C GLY A 14 15.55 -0.28 13.91
N ASN A 15 15.26 0.92 14.43
CA ASN A 15 16.27 1.95 14.73
C ASN A 15 17.25 2.21 13.58
N GLY A 16 16.76 2.21 12.34
CA GLY A 16 17.59 2.36 11.14
C GLY A 16 18.26 1.07 10.65
N ALA A 17 17.90 -0.08 11.22
CA ALA A 17 18.42 -1.36 10.72
C ALA A 17 18.04 -1.59 9.26
N VAL A 18 19.02 -2.01 8.47
CA VAL A 18 18.84 -2.31 7.06
C VAL A 18 18.56 -3.80 6.89
N LEU A 19 17.42 -4.09 6.30
CA LEU A 19 17.08 -5.44 5.86
C LEU A 19 17.53 -5.59 4.40
N THR A 20 18.63 -6.27 4.21
CA THR A 20 19.14 -6.60 2.88
C THR A 20 19.00 -8.11 2.71
N PRO A 21 18.18 -8.59 1.79
CA PRO A 21 18.15 -10.00 1.46
C PRO A 21 19.51 -10.45 0.95
N GLY A 22 19.86 -11.69 1.24
CA GLY A 22 21.13 -12.27 0.78
C GLY A 22 21.17 -12.55 -0.72
N ASN A 23 21.66 -13.73 -1.10
CA ASN A 23 21.87 -14.08 -2.50
C ASN A 23 20.60 -14.51 -3.25
N GLU A 24 19.48 -14.69 -2.54
CA GLU A 24 18.20 -15.09 -3.12
C GLU A 24 17.16 -13.98 -2.92
N THR A 25 16.34 -13.74 -3.93
CA THR A 25 15.22 -12.80 -3.83
C THR A 25 14.16 -13.38 -2.90
N LEU A 26 13.91 -12.71 -1.79
CA LEU A 26 12.78 -13.03 -0.91
C LEU A 26 11.46 -12.65 -1.56
N ASP A 27 10.39 -13.38 -1.30
CA ASP A 27 9.06 -12.93 -1.71
C ASP A 27 8.64 -11.71 -0.86
N LYS A 28 8.82 -11.77 0.43
CA LYS A 28 8.43 -10.69 1.36
C LYS A 28 9.55 -10.44 2.38
N ALA A 29 9.91 -9.18 2.63
CA ALA A 29 10.90 -8.88 3.67
C ALA A 29 10.28 -8.95 5.07
N ILE A 30 9.14 -8.25 5.29
CA ILE A 30 8.39 -8.26 6.56
C ILE A 30 6.96 -8.71 6.29
N VAL A 31 6.42 -9.57 7.16
CA VAL A 31 5.05 -10.09 7.07
C VAL A 31 4.30 -9.94 8.39
N LEU A 32 3.09 -9.38 8.28
CA LEU A 32 2.03 -9.43 9.28
C LEU A 32 0.87 -10.24 8.68
N ASP A 33 0.63 -11.44 9.17
CA ASP A 33 -0.46 -12.28 8.71
C ASP A 33 -1.33 -12.69 9.91
N GLN A 34 -2.62 -12.33 9.87
CA GLN A 34 -3.55 -12.48 10.97
C GLN A 34 -3.01 -11.88 12.29
N ALA A 35 -2.27 -10.78 12.19
CA ALA A 35 -1.63 -10.13 13.31
C ALA A 35 -2.52 -9.03 13.89
N GLU A 36 -2.55 -8.93 15.22
CA GLU A 36 -3.30 -7.91 15.95
C GLU A 36 -2.39 -7.13 16.90
N ASN A 37 -2.70 -5.84 17.10
CA ASN A 37 -1.98 -4.98 18.05
C ASN A 37 -0.46 -4.99 17.84
N THR A 38 -0.04 -4.78 16.60
CA THR A 38 1.35 -4.95 16.16
C THR A 38 1.92 -3.63 15.66
N ALA A 39 3.19 -3.35 15.96
CA ALA A 39 3.88 -2.20 15.40
C ALA A 39 5.22 -2.59 14.78
N VAL A 40 5.53 -2.02 13.62
CA VAL A 40 6.83 -2.13 12.96
C VAL A 40 7.30 -0.73 12.57
N THR A 41 8.45 -0.33 13.05
CA THR A 41 8.96 1.03 12.85
C THR A 41 10.46 1.09 12.57
N GLY A 42 10.88 2.08 11.79
CA GLY A 42 12.28 2.49 11.66
C GLY A 42 13.20 1.47 10.99
N PHE A 43 12.70 0.66 10.07
CA PHE A 43 13.52 -0.20 9.21
C PHE A 43 13.80 0.43 7.86
N VAL A 44 14.95 0.11 7.29
CA VAL A 44 15.29 0.36 5.90
C VAL A 44 15.22 -0.97 5.14
N ILE A 45 14.41 -1.02 4.09
CA ILE A 45 14.28 -2.19 3.19
C ILE A 45 14.72 -1.73 1.80
N ASN A 46 15.84 -2.26 1.32
CA ASN A 46 16.41 -1.83 0.04
C ASN A 46 16.62 -3.03 -0.89
N GLY A 47 15.61 -3.28 -1.73
CA GLY A 47 15.65 -4.32 -2.75
C GLY A 47 15.65 -5.76 -2.23
N GLY A 48 15.93 -6.68 -3.13
CA GLY A 48 16.09 -8.10 -2.84
C GLY A 48 14.81 -8.84 -2.40
N CYS A 49 13.64 -8.22 -2.56
CA CYS A 49 12.35 -8.85 -2.30
C CYS A 49 11.28 -8.37 -3.30
N ASN A 50 10.19 -9.12 -3.40
CA ASN A 50 9.04 -8.71 -4.19
C ASN A 50 8.20 -7.66 -3.42
N TYR A 51 7.97 -7.88 -2.15
CA TYR A 51 7.23 -6.97 -1.27
C TYR A 51 8.11 -6.54 -0.09
N GLY A 52 8.18 -5.24 0.16
CA GLY A 52 8.88 -4.73 1.34
C GLY A 52 8.16 -5.13 2.63
N VAL A 53 6.93 -4.67 2.81
CA VAL A 53 6.05 -5.09 3.91
C VAL A 53 4.76 -5.66 3.34
N TYR A 54 4.37 -6.83 3.80
CA TYR A 54 3.14 -7.50 3.41
C TYR A 54 2.26 -7.75 4.64
N VAL A 55 1.05 -7.20 4.59
CA VAL A 55 0.05 -7.34 5.66
C VAL A 55 -1.16 -8.09 5.11
N LYS A 56 -1.67 -9.07 5.85
CA LYS A 56 -2.85 -9.81 5.45
C LYS A 56 -3.75 -10.09 6.64
N ASN A 57 -5.06 -9.81 6.48
CA ASN A 57 -6.10 -10.14 7.46
C ASN A 57 -5.74 -9.72 8.90
N SER A 58 -5.25 -8.49 9.06
CA SER A 58 -4.67 -8.01 10.31
C SER A 58 -5.41 -6.78 10.83
N SER A 59 -5.35 -6.55 12.13
CA SER A 59 -6.02 -5.42 12.77
C SER A 59 -5.15 -4.68 13.78
N SER A 60 -5.47 -3.39 14.00
CA SER A 60 -4.78 -2.57 14.99
C SER A 60 -3.25 -2.58 14.81
N PHE A 61 -2.79 -2.48 13.56
CA PHE A 61 -1.35 -2.43 13.29
C PHE A 61 -0.86 -1.01 12.96
N TYR A 62 0.40 -0.76 13.28
CA TYR A 62 1.07 0.51 13.08
C TYR A 62 2.40 0.31 12.32
N LEU A 63 2.51 0.87 11.13
CA LEU A 63 3.71 0.83 10.31
C LEU A 63 4.22 2.27 10.11
N ALA A 64 5.38 2.58 10.67
CA ALA A 64 5.87 3.95 10.62
C ALA A 64 7.38 4.08 10.45
N ASP A 65 7.78 5.23 9.93
CA ASP A 65 9.19 5.60 9.77
C ASP A 65 10.00 4.53 9.03
N LEU A 66 9.35 3.83 8.08
CA LEU A 66 9.98 2.85 7.20
C LEU A 66 10.54 3.55 5.97
N ASP A 67 11.71 3.12 5.52
CA ASP A 67 12.28 3.51 4.23
C ASP A 67 12.32 2.27 3.32
N ILE A 68 11.46 2.24 2.29
CA ILE A 68 11.26 1.06 1.44
C ILE A 68 11.53 1.42 -0.02
N SER A 69 12.56 0.83 -0.59
CA SER A 69 12.98 1.12 -1.94
C SER A 69 13.47 -0.11 -2.72
N ASN A 70 13.49 0.02 -4.06
CA ASN A 70 14.06 -0.96 -4.98
C ASN A 70 13.46 -2.38 -4.90
N VAL A 71 12.25 -2.54 -4.36
CA VAL A 71 11.56 -3.84 -4.38
C VAL A 71 10.92 -4.10 -5.75
N SER A 72 10.76 -5.38 -6.11
CA SER A 72 10.34 -5.78 -7.46
C SER A 72 8.84 -5.61 -7.71
N LEU A 73 8.01 -5.62 -6.68
CA LEU A 73 6.56 -5.45 -6.80
C LEU A 73 6.09 -4.22 -6.00
N LYS A 74 5.66 -4.37 -4.76
CA LYS A 74 5.07 -3.30 -3.96
C LYS A 74 5.94 -2.97 -2.75
N GLY A 75 6.14 -1.68 -2.48
CA GLY A 75 6.80 -1.27 -1.24
C GLY A 75 6.04 -1.78 -0.02
N LEU A 76 4.74 -1.46 0.05
CA LEU A 76 3.84 -1.87 1.12
C LEU A 76 2.55 -2.42 0.53
N CYS A 77 2.17 -3.62 0.93
CA CYS A 77 0.98 -4.32 0.42
C CYS A 77 0.08 -4.76 1.57
N VAL A 78 -1.18 -4.36 1.56
CA VAL A 78 -2.20 -4.74 2.55
C VAL A 78 -3.33 -5.48 1.84
N MET A 79 -3.61 -6.71 2.24
CA MET A 79 -4.48 -7.63 1.53
C MET A 79 -5.56 -8.23 2.44
N GLY A 80 -6.76 -8.42 1.89
CA GLY A 80 -7.87 -9.08 2.57
C GLY A 80 -8.58 -8.18 3.57
N GLU A 81 -9.01 -8.71 4.71
CA GLU A 81 -9.77 -8.01 5.74
C GLU A 81 -8.81 -7.33 6.73
N ASN A 82 -8.76 -5.99 6.72
CA ASN A 82 -7.88 -5.25 7.65
C ASN A 82 -8.60 -4.03 8.22
N THR A 83 -8.42 -3.77 9.51
CA THR A 83 -9.08 -2.64 10.16
C THR A 83 -8.25 -1.98 11.26
N GLY A 84 -8.52 -0.69 11.50
CA GLY A 84 -7.94 0.02 12.65
C GLY A 84 -6.43 0.19 12.57
N PHE A 85 -5.88 0.56 11.43
CA PHE A 85 -4.43 0.63 11.21
C PHE A 85 -3.91 2.04 10.96
N ALA A 86 -2.59 2.20 11.03
CA ALA A 86 -1.93 3.43 10.62
C ALA A 86 -0.63 3.18 9.83
N LEU A 87 -0.50 3.89 8.71
CA LEU A 87 0.70 3.96 7.87
C LEU A 87 1.22 5.40 7.96
N VAL A 88 2.29 5.63 8.71
CA VAL A 88 2.66 6.99 9.11
C VAL A 88 4.13 7.29 8.80
N ASN A 89 4.39 8.42 8.17
CA ASN A 89 5.75 8.94 7.90
C ASN A 89 6.67 7.96 7.18
N ASN A 90 6.14 7.06 6.35
CA ASN A 90 6.98 6.15 5.59
C ASN A 90 7.51 6.82 4.33
N SER A 91 8.74 6.50 3.95
CA SER A 91 9.36 6.86 2.67
C SER A 91 9.32 5.62 1.76
N ILE A 92 8.54 5.68 0.67
CA ILE A 92 8.35 4.54 -0.23
C ILE A 92 8.65 4.99 -1.65
N HIS A 93 9.80 4.57 -2.17
CA HIS A 93 10.33 5.15 -3.40
C HIS A 93 11.10 4.13 -4.26
N GLU A 94 11.19 4.44 -5.55
CA GLU A 94 11.98 3.65 -6.52
C GLU A 94 11.58 2.16 -6.60
N ASN A 95 10.36 1.81 -6.21
CA ASN A 95 9.85 0.45 -6.32
C ASN A 95 9.32 0.19 -7.73
N GLN A 96 9.46 -1.05 -8.22
CA GLN A 96 9.28 -1.34 -9.65
C GLN A 96 7.81 -1.49 -10.08
N ASN A 97 6.87 -1.68 -9.18
CA ASN A 97 5.48 -1.94 -9.54
C ASN A 97 4.47 -1.24 -8.60
N GLY A 98 4.78 -0.01 -8.19
CA GLY A 98 3.97 0.83 -7.31
C GLY A 98 4.45 0.83 -5.85
N ALA A 99 3.89 1.72 -5.04
CA ALA A 99 4.37 1.93 -3.67
C ALA A 99 3.47 1.29 -2.62
N ILE A 100 2.27 1.86 -2.38
CA ILE A 100 1.30 1.35 -1.40
C ILE A 100 0.11 0.75 -2.13
N PHE A 101 -0.22 -0.48 -1.79
CA PHE A 101 -1.32 -1.21 -2.39
C PHE A 101 -2.24 -1.78 -1.31
N LEU A 102 -3.49 -1.35 -1.31
CA LEU A 102 -4.54 -1.76 -0.39
C LEU A 102 -5.63 -2.48 -1.18
N ASN A 103 -5.83 -3.76 -0.93
CA ASN A 103 -6.79 -4.58 -1.67
C ASN A 103 -7.63 -5.47 -0.76
N GLY A 104 -8.93 -5.26 -0.80
CA GLY A 104 -9.93 -6.00 -0.05
C GLY A 104 -10.73 -5.14 0.92
N GLU A 105 -11.39 -5.74 1.89
CA GLU A 105 -12.17 -5.06 2.92
C GLU A 105 -11.23 -4.38 3.93
N ILE A 106 -10.84 -3.14 3.64
CA ILE A 106 -9.86 -2.39 4.43
C ILE A 106 -10.53 -1.14 4.98
N SER A 107 -10.59 -1.00 6.31
CA SER A 107 -11.36 0.05 6.94
C SER A 107 -10.72 0.68 8.17
N ASN A 108 -11.25 1.88 8.54
CA ASN A 108 -10.86 2.57 9.76
C ASN A 108 -9.34 2.77 9.87
N GLY A 109 -8.69 3.05 8.76
CA GLY A 109 -7.24 3.24 8.68
C GLY A 109 -6.84 4.69 8.46
N VAL A 110 -5.60 5.01 8.84
CA VAL A 110 -4.96 6.31 8.60
C VAL A 110 -3.70 6.12 7.77
N ILE A 111 -3.58 6.90 6.69
CA ILE A 111 -2.40 6.96 5.83
C ILE A 111 -1.92 8.41 5.86
N GLU A 112 -0.89 8.68 6.65
CA GLU A 112 -0.54 10.05 7.00
C GLU A 112 0.95 10.36 6.85
N GLY A 113 1.26 11.50 6.26
CA GLY A 113 2.61 12.05 6.21
C GLY A 113 3.61 11.20 5.41
N ASN A 114 3.14 10.26 4.60
CA ASN A 114 4.03 9.41 3.81
C ASN A 114 4.58 10.16 2.60
N ARG A 115 5.81 9.84 2.24
CA ARG A 115 6.48 10.28 1.02
C ARG A 115 6.50 9.12 0.03
N ILE A 116 5.77 9.27 -1.09
CA ILE A 116 5.54 8.23 -2.09
C ILE A 116 6.02 8.75 -3.44
N GLU A 117 7.24 8.41 -3.84
CA GLU A 117 7.88 9.07 -4.98
C GLU A 117 8.65 8.11 -5.88
N ASN A 118 8.72 8.45 -7.17
CA ASN A 118 9.56 7.76 -8.17
C ASN A 118 9.28 6.24 -8.27
N ASN A 119 8.08 5.79 -7.95
CA ASN A 119 7.74 4.39 -8.11
C ASN A 119 7.32 4.13 -9.56
N SER A 120 7.79 3.02 -10.14
CA SER A 120 7.53 2.67 -11.52
C SER A 120 6.35 1.72 -11.69
N GLY A 121 5.93 1.55 -12.95
CA GLY A 121 4.80 0.73 -13.34
C GLY A 121 3.76 1.55 -14.13
N ALA A 122 3.35 1.05 -15.29
CA ALA A 122 2.55 1.81 -16.25
C ALA A 122 1.02 1.64 -16.10
N ARG A 123 0.55 0.88 -15.13
CA ARG A 123 -0.87 0.55 -14.94
C ARG A 123 -1.49 1.31 -13.79
N ASN A 124 -2.81 1.38 -13.72
CA ASN A 124 -3.51 2.01 -12.60
C ASN A 124 -3.18 1.35 -11.27
N LEU A 125 -3.10 0.03 -11.23
CA LEU A 125 -2.71 -0.75 -10.05
C LEU A 125 -1.24 -0.60 -9.64
N THR A 126 -0.48 0.21 -10.36
CA THR A 126 0.90 0.58 -10.02
C THR A 126 1.04 2.05 -9.67
N ALA A 127 -0.07 2.71 -9.34
CA ALA A 127 -0.07 4.08 -8.83
C ALA A 127 0.76 4.21 -7.53
N GLY A 128 1.05 5.42 -7.14
CA GLY A 128 1.74 5.67 -5.87
C GLY A 128 0.96 5.09 -4.70
N LEU A 129 -0.32 5.38 -4.60
CA LEU A 129 -1.25 4.76 -3.64
C LEU A 129 -2.43 4.15 -4.39
N VAL A 130 -2.69 2.88 -4.17
CA VAL A 130 -3.83 2.13 -4.75
C VAL A 130 -4.77 1.66 -3.66
N LEU A 131 -6.06 1.91 -3.85
CA LEU A 131 -7.17 1.36 -3.07
C LEU A 131 -8.08 0.59 -4.01
N CYS A 132 -8.20 -0.71 -3.87
CA CYS A 132 -9.03 -1.53 -4.74
C CYS A 132 -9.61 -2.77 -4.04
N SER A 133 -10.49 -3.47 -4.75
CA SER A 133 -11.08 -4.73 -4.31
C SER A 133 -11.07 -5.69 -5.49
N MET A 134 -9.92 -6.29 -5.74
CA MET A 134 -9.72 -7.23 -6.84
C MET A 134 -9.48 -8.64 -6.32
N PRO A 135 -9.92 -9.68 -7.04
CA PRO A 135 -9.49 -11.05 -6.76
C PRO A 135 -7.96 -11.16 -6.75
N ILE A 136 -7.41 -11.89 -5.79
CA ILE A 136 -5.95 -12.03 -5.60
C ILE A 136 -5.28 -12.62 -6.85
N GLU A 137 -5.98 -13.53 -7.52
CA GLU A 137 -5.49 -14.21 -8.74
C GLU A 137 -5.21 -13.24 -9.90
N ASP A 138 -5.92 -12.10 -9.94
CA ASP A 138 -5.75 -11.10 -10.99
C ASP A 138 -4.57 -10.15 -10.75
N ILE A 139 -4.08 -10.07 -9.51
CA ILE A 139 -2.97 -9.18 -9.15
C ILE A 139 -1.64 -9.76 -9.62
N GLU A 140 -1.44 -11.06 -9.51
CA GLU A 140 -0.21 -11.74 -9.91
C GLU A 140 -0.11 -11.94 -11.43
N THR A 141 -1.23 -12.15 -12.09
CA THR A 141 -1.27 -12.41 -13.53
C THR A 141 -1.38 -11.17 -14.39
N ALA A 142 -1.69 -10.03 -13.84
CA ALA A 142 -1.64 -8.65 -14.37
C ALA A 142 -1.93 -8.46 -15.89
N TYR A 143 -2.52 -9.40 -16.58
CA TYR A 143 -2.67 -9.40 -18.04
C TYR A 143 -4.12 -9.51 -18.53
N ASN A 144 -5.11 -9.55 -17.63
CA ASN A 144 -6.49 -9.65 -18.09
C ASN A 144 -7.16 -8.28 -18.10
N PRO A 145 -7.64 -7.82 -19.27
CA PRO A 145 -8.66 -6.78 -19.27
C PRO A 145 -9.85 -7.35 -18.49
N PHE A 146 -10.36 -6.59 -17.54
CA PHE A 146 -11.46 -6.95 -16.65
C PHE A 146 -12.54 -7.71 -17.41
N PRO A 147 -12.95 -8.92 -16.97
CA PRO A 147 -14.16 -9.52 -17.49
C PRO A 147 -15.32 -8.56 -17.16
N ASP A 148 -16.16 -8.26 -18.12
CA ASP A 148 -17.33 -7.37 -17.99
C ASP A 148 -18.36 -7.84 -16.93
N GLU A 149 -18.11 -8.94 -16.25
CA GLU A 149 -18.98 -9.59 -15.26
C GLU A 149 -18.44 -9.53 -13.82
N MET A 150 -17.35 -8.83 -13.54
CA MET A 150 -16.89 -8.62 -12.16
C MET A 150 -17.84 -7.66 -11.44
N LEU A 151 -18.83 -8.20 -10.78
CA LEU A 151 -19.55 -7.53 -9.69
C LEU A 151 -18.54 -7.33 -8.56
N TYR A 152 -17.85 -6.19 -8.56
CA TYR A 152 -17.10 -5.74 -7.41
C TYR A 152 -18.06 -5.69 -6.22
N ASP A 153 -17.82 -6.49 -5.22
CA ASP A 153 -18.54 -6.34 -3.98
C ASP A 153 -18.03 -5.05 -3.33
N ILE A 154 -18.76 -3.96 -3.56
CA ILE A 154 -18.43 -2.63 -3.05
C ILE A 154 -18.22 -2.67 -1.52
N LEU A 155 -18.90 -3.58 -0.83
CA LEU A 155 -18.76 -3.76 0.62
C LEU A 155 -17.39 -4.34 1.02
N GLN A 156 -16.66 -4.95 0.09
CA GLN A 156 -15.32 -5.49 0.31
C GLN A 156 -14.21 -4.54 -0.15
N SER A 157 -14.52 -3.30 -0.46
CA SER A 157 -13.56 -2.30 -0.93
C SER A 157 -13.03 -1.43 0.21
N PRO A 158 -11.87 -0.80 0.05
CA PRO A 158 -11.31 0.11 1.06
C PRO A 158 -12.26 1.27 1.38
N HIS A 159 -12.58 1.47 2.65
CA HIS A 159 -13.55 2.48 3.08
C HIS A 159 -13.23 3.08 4.45
N GLN A 160 -13.80 4.26 4.70
CA GLN A 160 -13.61 5.00 5.96
C GLN A 160 -12.12 5.20 6.32
N LEU A 161 -11.30 5.38 5.28
CA LEU A 161 -9.88 5.70 5.44
C LEU A 161 -9.68 7.21 5.49
N VAL A 162 -8.68 7.63 6.25
CA VAL A 162 -8.16 8.99 6.23
C VAL A 162 -6.79 9.00 5.57
N VAL A 163 -6.71 9.57 4.38
CA VAL A 163 -5.49 9.74 3.59
C VAL A 163 -5.12 11.22 3.66
N ARG A 164 -4.14 11.59 4.50
CA ARG A 164 -3.86 13.00 4.75
C ARG A 164 -2.38 13.37 4.79
N GLY A 165 -2.08 14.58 4.34
CA GLY A 165 -0.74 15.17 4.45
C GLY A 165 0.35 14.37 3.73
N ASN A 166 -0.01 13.47 2.80
CA ASN A 166 0.98 12.69 2.06
C ASN A 166 1.56 13.50 0.90
N THR A 167 2.81 13.25 0.57
CA THR A 167 3.43 13.69 -0.69
C THR A 167 3.45 12.51 -1.65
N VAL A 168 2.77 12.65 -2.81
CA VAL A 168 2.67 11.60 -3.84
C VAL A 168 3.12 12.16 -5.17
N ALA A 169 4.36 11.87 -5.57
CA ALA A 169 4.99 12.58 -6.66
C ALA A 169 5.86 11.70 -7.56
N GLN A 170 6.00 12.14 -8.82
CA GLN A 170 6.95 11.57 -9.77
C GLN A 170 6.80 10.04 -9.98
N ASN A 171 5.61 9.50 -9.70
CA ASN A 171 5.33 8.09 -9.98
C ASN A 171 5.02 7.91 -11.48
N HIS A 172 5.41 6.79 -12.05
CA HIS A 172 5.22 6.47 -13.48
C HIS A 172 3.78 6.01 -13.82
N SER A 173 2.84 6.27 -12.95
CA SER A 173 1.41 6.05 -13.14
C SER A 173 0.64 7.21 -12.48
N SER A 174 -0.60 6.99 -12.06
CA SER A 174 -1.35 7.97 -11.27
C SER A 174 -0.72 8.16 -9.88
N GLY A 175 -0.95 9.29 -9.26
CA GLY A 175 -0.53 9.52 -7.88
C GLY A 175 -1.34 8.63 -6.93
N ILE A 176 -2.64 8.85 -6.88
CA ILE A 176 -3.60 8.03 -6.10
C ILE A 176 -4.63 7.45 -7.06
N TYR A 177 -4.84 6.14 -6.98
CA TYR A 177 -5.88 5.44 -7.71
C TYR A 177 -6.80 4.71 -6.73
N SER A 178 -8.09 5.01 -6.78
CA SER A 178 -9.10 4.34 -5.97
C SER A 178 -10.15 3.71 -6.87
N GLU A 179 -10.25 2.40 -6.80
CA GLU A 179 -11.25 1.60 -7.49
C GLU A 179 -12.25 1.05 -6.49
N SER A 180 -13.51 1.46 -6.63
CA SER A 180 -14.60 1.09 -5.71
C SER A 180 -14.44 1.57 -4.26
N GLY A 181 -13.46 2.39 -3.94
CA GLY A 181 -13.27 2.94 -2.59
C GLY A 181 -14.39 3.91 -2.20
N TYR A 182 -14.94 3.81 -0.99
CA TYR A 182 -16.05 4.64 -0.57
C TYR A 182 -15.89 5.23 0.84
N LEU A 183 -16.51 6.39 1.05
CA LEU A 183 -16.47 7.13 2.32
C LEU A 183 -15.04 7.40 2.84
N ASN A 184 -14.08 7.55 1.94
CA ASN A 184 -12.71 7.88 2.27
C ASN A 184 -12.50 9.41 2.31
N TYR A 185 -11.60 9.86 3.14
CA TYR A 185 -11.24 11.27 3.31
C TYR A 185 -9.82 11.51 2.79
N TYR A 186 -9.68 12.27 1.72
CA TYR A 186 -8.40 12.69 1.15
C TYR A 186 -8.16 14.16 1.49
N VAL A 187 -7.27 14.43 2.43
CA VAL A 187 -7.11 15.74 3.07
C VAL A 187 -5.68 16.24 2.97
N GLU A 188 -5.48 17.44 2.46
CA GLU A 188 -4.18 18.13 2.44
C GLU A 188 -3.02 17.29 1.85
N ASN A 189 -3.30 16.44 0.87
CA ASN A 189 -2.26 15.70 0.17
C ASN A 189 -1.61 16.56 -0.91
N THR A 190 -0.30 16.50 -1.03
CA THR A 190 0.48 17.16 -2.09
C THR A 190 0.77 16.17 -3.19
N ILE A 191 0.09 16.33 -4.35
CA ILE A 191 0.17 15.39 -5.47
C ILE A 191 0.67 16.13 -6.72
N TYR A 192 1.84 15.75 -7.24
CA TYR A 192 2.41 16.45 -8.38
C TYR A 192 3.35 15.59 -9.23
N LYS A 193 3.50 15.97 -10.51
CA LYS A 193 4.44 15.33 -11.47
C LYS A 193 4.31 13.82 -11.63
N ASN A 194 3.17 13.23 -11.31
CA ASN A 194 2.90 11.85 -11.69
C ASN A 194 2.63 11.79 -13.20
N GLU A 195 3.01 10.72 -13.87
CA GLU A 195 2.91 10.64 -15.34
C GLU A 195 1.47 10.54 -15.85
N LYS A 196 0.55 10.08 -15.03
CA LYS A 196 -0.89 10.06 -15.32
C LYS A 196 -1.63 11.05 -14.41
N GLU A 197 -2.83 10.71 -13.99
CA GLU A 197 -3.68 11.55 -13.13
C GLU A 197 -3.02 11.75 -11.75
N GLY A 198 -3.20 12.96 -11.19
CA GLY A 198 -2.85 13.19 -9.79
C GLY A 198 -3.65 12.26 -8.86
N MET A 199 -4.98 12.25 -9.06
CA MET A 199 -5.90 11.34 -8.37
C MET A 199 -6.96 10.85 -9.36
N CYS A 200 -7.26 9.56 -9.33
CA CYS A 200 -8.32 8.94 -10.09
C CYS A 200 -9.24 8.14 -9.15
N LEU A 201 -10.53 8.46 -9.16
CA LEU A 201 -11.58 7.70 -8.47
C LEU A 201 -12.43 7.02 -9.52
N ASP A 202 -12.44 5.70 -9.57
CA ASP A 202 -12.99 4.91 -10.66
C ASP A 202 -13.93 3.80 -10.15
N TYR A 203 -14.65 3.15 -11.05
CA TYR A 203 -15.45 1.94 -10.83
C TYR A 203 -16.31 1.93 -9.55
N GLY A 204 -17.23 2.89 -9.42
CA GLY A 204 -18.18 2.90 -8.31
C GLY A 204 -17.64 3.50 -7.02
N SER A 205 -16.50 4.17 -7.04
CA SER A 205 -16.06 5.00 -5.92
C SER A 205 -17.11 6.07 -5.60
N PHE A 206 -17.57 6.13 -4.35
CA PHE A 206 -18.62 7.07 -3.94
C PHE A 206 -18.45 7.61 -2.52
N GLY A 207 -19.10 8.74 -2.24
CA GLY A 207 -19.12 9.33 -0.90
C GLY A 207 -17.74 9.75 -0.38
N ASN A 208 -16.73 9.84 -1.24
CA ASN A 208 -15.41 10.27 -0.87
C ASN A 208 -15.37 11.80 -0.68
N TYR A 209 -14.59 12.25 0.27
CA TYR A 209 -14.38 13.66 0.57
C TYR A 209 -12.94 14.06 0.23
N ILE A 210 -12.78 15.11 -0.57
CA ILE A 210 -11.47 15.59 -1.04
C ILE A 210 -11.35 17.07 -0.70
N THR A 211 -10.28 17.46 -0.01
CA THR A 211 -9.99 18.86 0.35
C THR A 211 -8.50 19.12 0.51
N GLY A 212 -8.08 20.36 0.29
CA GLY A 212 -6.69 20.85 0.47
C GLY A 212 -6.01 21.31 -0.78
#